data_c869841295265503acc05c4201d7c0ce
#
_entry.id   c869841295265503acc05c4201d7c0ce
#
_cell.length_a   1.000
_cell.length_b   1.000
_cell.length_c   1.000
_cell.angle_alpha   90.00
_cell.angle_beta   90.00
_cell.angle_gamma   90.00
#
_symmetry.space_group_name_H-M   'P 1'
#
loop_
_entity.id
_entity.type
_entity.pdbx_description
1 polymer ?
#
loop_
_entity_poly.entity_id
_entity_poly.type
_entity_poly.pdbx_seq_one_letter_code
_entity_poly.pdbx_strand_id
1 'polypeptide(L)'
;RAAEAVFGSAENYLKYTNFVNELTTGGSKNNAVEEMGKYYRDATTYGACMKESGYADIQHFGDAPSYAEKTWGKYKAANVAANAEEQSLAHADYNCQKSTGILTKAQNIYYEKAATWLNEHEPLILEVRDIERQAQERAAALVNGN
;
A
#
# COMPACT_ATOMS: atom_id res chain seq x y z
N ARG A 1 8.99 -23.01 25.71
CA ARG A 1 8.46 -24.40 25.74
C ARG A 1 7.27 -24.59 24.81
N ALA A 2 6.16 -23.79 24.92
CA ALA A 2 5.01 -23.95 24.04
C ALA A 2 5.35 -23.62 22.57
N ALA A 3 6.09 -22.54 22.32
CA ALA A 3 6.55 -22.18 20.99
C ALA A 3 7.46 -23.25 20.38
N GLU A 4 8.37 -23.83 21.17
CA GLU A 4 9.25 -24.93 20.72
C GLU A 4 8.47 -26.19 20.37
N ALA A 5 7.41 -26.52 21.12
CA ALA A 5 6.56 -27.66 20.83
C ALA A 5 5.85 -27.51 19.47
N VAL A 6 5.43 -26.30 19.13
CA VAL A 6 4.73 -26.00 17.87
C VAL A 6 5.74 -25.79 16.71
N PHE A 7 6.76 -24.96 16.89
CA PHE A 7 7.70 -24.58 15.82
C PHE A 7 8.90 -25.54 15.69
N GLY A 8 9.05 -26.49 16.63
CA GLY A 8 10.14 -27.48 16.67
C GLY A 8 11.43 -26.94 17.27
N SER A 9 11.66 -25.64 17.24
CA SER A 9 12.79 -24.97 17.89
C SER A 9 12.48 -23.51 18.19
N ALA A 10 13.23 -22.92 19.13
CA ALA A 10 13.17 -21.48 19.39
C ALA A 10 13.66 -20.65 18.19
N GLU A 11 14.64 -21.15 17.43
CA GLU A 11 15.16 -20.52 16.23
C GLU A 11 14.08 -20.39 15.14
N ASN A 12 13.35 -21.47 14.84
CA ASN A 12 12.25 -21.44 13.89
C ASN A 12 11.15 -20.47 14.31
N TYR A 13 10.80 -20.45 15.60
CA TYR A 13 9.84 -19.49 16.14
C TYR A 13 10.29 -18.04 15.92
N LEU A 14 11.54 -17.74 16.26
CA LEU A 14 12.10 -16.38 16.06
C LEU A 14 12.18 -16.01 14.58
N LYS A 15 12.59 -16.93 13.71
CA LYS A 15 12.66 -16.70 12.28
C LYS A 15 11.27 -16.37 11.72
N TYR A 16 10.26 -17.16 12.05
CA TYR A 16 8.88 -16.94 11.65
C TYR A 16 8.35 -15.58 12.16
N THR A 17 8.50 -15.30 13.44
CA THR A 17 7.96 -14.07 14.05
C THR A 17 8.67 -12.82 13.55
N ASN A 18 9.97 -12.87 13.32
CA ASN A 18 10.73 -11.75 12.75
C ASN A 18 10.29 -11.47 11.32
N PHE A 19 10.12 -12.50 10.51
CA PHE A 19 9.63 -12.34 9.13
C PHE A 19 8.21 -11.78 9.06
N VAL A 20 7.28 -12.33 9.87
CA VAL A 20 5.90 -11.80 9.96
C VAL A 20 5.91 -10.34 10.45
N ASN A 21 6.73 -10.02 11.42
CA ASN A 21 6.86 -8.65 11.92
C ASN A 21 7.41 -7.72 10.84
N GLU A 22 8.42 -8.13 10.08
CA GLU A 22 8.94 -7.36 8.96
C GLU A 22 7.86 -7.09 7.89
N LEU A 23 7.07 -8.13 7.55
CA LEU A 23 5.97 -7.97 6.60
C LEU A 23 4.88 -7.03 7.11
N THR A 24 4.56 -7.08 8.41
CA THR A 24 3.47 -6.29 9.01
C THR A 24 3.88 -4.87 9.33
N THR A 25 5.12 -4.65 9.75
CA THR A 25 5.66 -3.31 10.04
C THR A 25 6.14 -2.57 8.80
N GLY A 26 6.17 -3.23 7.66
CA GLY A 26 6.33 -2.59 6.36
C GLY A 26 7.76 -2.50 5.84
N GLY A 27 8.70 -3.31 6.32
CA GLY A 27 10.08 -3.30 5.82
C GLY A 27 10.17 -3.44 4.30
N SER A 28 9.45 -4.39 3.73
CA SER A 28 9.36 -4.58 2.27
C SER A 28 8.42 -3.62 1.56
N LYS A 29 7.33 -3.23 2.23
CA LYS A 29 6.33 -2.32 1.68
C LYS A 29 6.78 -0.86 1.75
N ASN A 30 7.54 -0.49 2.77
CA ASN A 30 7.97 0.90 2.99
C ASN A 30 8.77 1.43 1.81
N ASN A 31 9.72 0.67 1.27
CA ASN A 31 10.51 1.13 0.12
C ASN A 31 9.65 1.30 -1.14
N ALA A 32 8.74 0.37 -1.43
CA ALA A 32 7.86 0.47 -2.60
C ALA A 32 6.83 1.60 -2.44
N VAL A 33 6.23 1.72 -1.25
CA VAL A 33 5.26 2.80 -0.93
C VAL A 33 5.94 4.16 -0.88
N GLU A 34 7.16 4.23 -0.33
CA GLU A 34 7.93 5.47 -0.28
C GLU A 34 8.31 5.97 -1.67
N GLU A 35 8.82 5.11 -2.55
CA GLU A 35 9.16 5.45 -3.93
C GLU A 35 7.92 5.86 -4.73
N MET A 36 6.82 5.15 -4.57
CA MET A 36 5.54 5.54 -5.16
C MET A 36 5.07 6.91 -4.64
N GLY A 37 5.17 7.15 -3.34
CA GLY A 37 4.82 8.43 -2.71
C GLY A 37 5.73 9.57 -3.17
N LYS A 38 7.02 9.32 -3.35
CA LYS A 38 7.97 10.26 -3.93
C LYS A 38 7.58 10.61 -5.37
N TYR A 39 7.27 9.59 -6.19
CA TYR A 39 6.80 9.82 -7.55
C TYR A 39 5.57 10.72 -7.59
N TYR A 40 4.58 10.53 -6.71
CA TYR A 40 3.39 11.39 -6.65
C TYR A 40 3.72 12.85 -6.31
N ARG A 41 4.70 13.08 -5.45
CA ARG A 41 5.13 14.45 -5.10
C ARG A 41 5.92 15.12 -6.23
N ASP A 42 6.75 14.34 -6.92
CA ASP A 42 7.67 14.85 -7.94
C ASP A 42 7.02 14.94 -9.34
N ALA A 43 5.87 14.29 -9.55
CA ALA A 43 5.18 14.26 -10.84
C ALA A 43 4.47 15.60 -11.15
N THR A 44 5.16 16.51 -11.82
CA THR A 44 4.65 17.85 -12.17
C THR A 44 3.58 17.83 -13.25
N THR A 45 3.45 16.74 -14.04
CA THR A 45 2.50 16.63 -15.15
C THR A 45 1.05 16.68 -14.70
N TYR A 46 0.74 16.09 -13.54
CA TYR A 46 -0.60 16.13 -12.97
C TYR A 46 -0.99 17.56 -12.56
N GLY A 47 -0.14 18.26 -11.82
CA GLY A 47 -0.38 19.65 -11.42
C GLY A 47 -0.52 20.60 -12.63
N ALA A 48 0.27 20.39 -13.68
CA ALA A 48 0.14 21.15 -14.93
C ALA A 48 -1.24 20.94 -15.56
N CYS A 49 -1.73 19.69 -15.66
CA CYS A 49 -3.06 19.37 -16.15
C CYS A 49 -4.17 19.98 -15.30
N MET A 50 -4.06 19.91 -13.97
CA MET A 50 -5.03 20.53 -13.06
C MET A 50 -5.08 22.05 -13.22
N LYS A 51 -3.92 22.70 -13.38
CA LYS A 51 -3.83 24.13 -13.66
C LYS A 51 -4.52 24.51 -14.98
N GLU A 52 -4.29 23.75 -16.04
CA GLU A 52 -4.96 23.93 -17.35
C GLU A 52 -6.47 23.72 -17.25
N SER A 53 -6.92 22.86 -16.33
CA SER A 53 -8.33 22.62 -16.02
C SER A 53 -8.97 23.66 -15.09
N GLY A 54 -8.22 24.73 -14.71
CA GLY A 54 -8.72 25.81 -13.86
C GLY A 54 -8.44 25.67 -12.36
N TYR A 55 -7.69 24.64 -11.95
CA TYR A 55 -7.39 24.34 -10.53
C TYR A 55 -5.89 24.51 -10.22
N ALA A 56 -5.39 25.74 -10.33
CA ALA A 56 -3.96 26.05 -10.16
C ALA A 56 -3.40 25.76 -8.76
N ASP A 57 -4.25 25.71 -7.73
CA ASP A 57 -3.87 25.42 -6.36
C ASP A 57 -3.66 23.92 -6.10
N ILE A 58 -4.04 23.05 -7.04
CA ILE A 58 -3.84 21.60 -6.99
C ILE A 58 -2.57 21.26 -7.74
N GLN A 59 -1.48 21.05 -7.00
CA GLN A 59 -0.15 20.86 -7.59
C GLN A 59 0.28 19.39 -7.62
N HIS A 60 -0.19 18.59 -6.65
CA HIS A 60 0.22 17.20 -6.51
C HIS A 60 -0.98 16.25 -6.57
N PHE A 61 -0.71 15.03 -6.97
CA PHE A 61 -1.70 13.97 -6.88
C PHE A 61 -2.10 13.76 -5.41
N GLY A 62 -3.40 13.76 -5.15
CA GLY A 62 -3.96 13.67 -3.80
C GLY A 62 -4.34 15.01 -3.16
N ASP A 63 -4.01 16.15 -3.78
CA ASP A 63 -4.40 17.47 -3.26
C ASP A 63 -5.89 17.79 -3.49
N ALA A 64 -6.54 17.18 -4.50
CA ALA A 64 -7.92 17.47 -4.85
C ALA A 64 -8.93 17.25 -3.72
N PRO A 65 -8.86 16.15 -2.92
CA PRO A 65 -9.72 15.97 -1.75
C PRO A 65 -9.53 17.06 -0.69
N SER A 66 -8.28 17.45 -0.42
CA SER A 66 -7.98 18.51 0.56
C SER A 66 -8.44 19.89 0.07
N TYR A 67 -8.34 20.14 -1.22
CA TYR A 67 -8.89 21.34 -1.85
C TYR A 67 -10.43 21.38 -1.71
N ALA A 68 -11.10 20.26 -2.04
CA ALA A 68 -12.54 20.14 -1.88
C ALA A 68 -12.99 20.37 -0.43
N GLU A 69 -12.29 19.75 0.52
CA GLU A 69 -12.55 19.90 1.95
C GLU A 69 -12.41 21.35 2.41
N LYS A 70 -11.37 22.04 1.98
CA LYS A 70 -11.13 23.45 2.32
C LYS A 70 -12.15 24.38 1.69
N THR A 71 -12.59 24.09 0.49
CA THR A 71 -13.47 24.97 -0.29
C THR A 71 -14.95 24.80 0.10
N TRP A 72 -15.39 23.54 0.31
CA TRP A 72 -16.82 23.23 0.53
C TRP A 72 -17.13 22.61 1.91
N GLY A 73 -16.12 22.42 2.77
CA GLY A 73 -16.25 21.96 4.15
C GLY A 73 -16.08 20.45 4.34
N LYS A 74 -15.67 20.09 5.56
CA LYS A 74 -15.21 18.76 5.95
C LYS A 74 -16.23 17.64 5.87
N TYR A 75 -17.49 17.95 6.10
CA TYR A 75 -18.51 16.93 6.26
C TYR A 75 -19.81 17.42 5.66
N LYS A 76 -20.02 17.14 4.41
CA LYS A 76 -21.39 17.13 3.92
C LYS A 76 -22.09 15.91 4.51
N ALA A 77 -23.31 16.11 5.03
CA ALA A 77 -24.15 14.98 5.42
C ALA A 77 -24.20 13.97 4.27
N ALA A 78 -24.15 12.69 4.58
CA ALA A 78 -24.01 11.58 3.61
C ALA A 78 -25.06 11.59 2.46
N ASN A 79 -26.09 12.44 2.56
CA ASN A 79 -27.20 12.54 1.60
C ASN A 79 -27.21 13.87 0.80
N VAL A 80 -26.18 14.70 0.90
CA VAL A 80 -26.09 15.94 0.13
C VAL A 80 -25.36 15.65 -1.18
N ALA A 81 -26.05 15.81 -2.30
CA ALA A 81 -25.44 15.68 -3.61
C ALA A 81 -24.30 16.70 -3.79
N ALA A 82 -23.24 16.30 -4.50
CA ALA A 82 -22.17 17.19 -4.87
C ALA A 82 -22.73 18.33 -5.75
N ASN A 83 -22.29 19.55 -5.48
CA ASN A 83 -22.66 20.69 -6.31
C ASN A 83 -21.92 20.65 -7.66
N ALA A 84 -22.29 21.52 -8.59
CA ALA A 84 -21.71 21.53 -9.94
C ALA A 84 -20.20 21.78 -9.93
N GLU A 85 -19.69 22.58 -9.01
CA GLU A 85 -18.26 22.89 -8.89
C GLU A 85 -17.47 21.68 -8.35
N GLU A 86 -18.02 20.96 -7.36
CA GLU A 86 -17.44 19.71 -6.87
C GLU A 86 -17.39 18.64 -7.95
N GLN A 87 -18.46 18.51 -8.73
CA GLN A 87 -18.51 17.60 -9.87
C GLN A 87 -17.46 17.98 -10.93
N SER A 88 -17.32 19.28 -11.22
CA SER A 88 -16.34 19.81 -12.15
C SER A 88 -14.90 19.49 -11.72
N LEU A 89 -14.60 19.66 -10.41
CA LEU A 89 -13.31 19.27 -9.83
C LEU A 89 -13.06 17.76 -9.99
N ALA A 90 -14.04 16.94 -9.65
CA ALA A 90 -13.92 15.49 -9.76
C ALA A 90 -13.66 15.03 -11.21
N HIS A 91 -14.31 15.67 -12.18
CA HIS A 91 -14.06 15.41 -13.60
C HIS A 91 -12.67 15.85 -14.05
N ALA A 92 -12.20 17.01 -13.61
CA ALA A 92 -10.86 17.50 -13.91
C ALA A 92 -9.80 16.56 -13.30
N ASP A 93 -9.94 16.19 -12.04
CA ASP A 93 -9.05 15.25 -11.33
C ASP A 93 -8.98 13.91 -12.06
N TYR A 94 -10.12 13.29 -12.35
CA TYR A 94 -10.19 12.03 -13.10
C TYR A 94 -9.51 12.11 -14.47
N ASN A 95 -9.82 13.17 -15.24
CA ASN A 95 -9.25 13.36 -16.57
C ASN A 95 -7.74 13.57 -16.53
N CYS A 96 -7.24 14.32 -15.53
CA CYS A 96 -5.82 14.54 -15.33
C CYS A 96 -5.10 13.27 -14.86
N GLN A 97 -5.70 12.48 -13.98
CA GLN A 97 -5.17 11.16 -13.61
C GLN A 97 -5.03 10.25 -14.84
N LYS A 98 -6.06 10.20 -15.67
CA LYS A 98 -6.10 9.36 -16.86
C LYS A 98 -5.10 9.83 -17.94
N SER A 99 -5.11 11.12 -18.29
CA SER A 99 -4.26 11.66 -19.36
C SER A 99 -2.78 11.63 -19.03
N THR A 100 -2.40 11.83 -17.78
CA THR A 100 -1.00 11.76 -17.32
C THR A 100 -0.54 10.32 -17.05
N GLY A 101 -1.47 9.38 -16.88
CA GLY A 101 -1.18 8.00 -16.50
C GLY A 101 -0.53 7.87 -15.12
N ILE A 102 -0.74 8.85 -14.22
CA ILE A 102 -0.03 8.95 -12.94
C ILE A 102 -0.23 7.70 -12.07
N LEU A 103 -1.45 7.15 -12.03
CA LEU A 103 -1.75 5.94 -11.27
C LEU A 103 -1.00 4.72 -11.82
N THR A 104 -1.04 4.52 -13.14
CA THR A 104 -0.36 3.38 -13.80
C THR A 104 1.14 3.44 -13.60
N LYS A 105 1.73 4.63 -13.73
CA LYS A 105 3.16 4.81 -13.51
C LYS A 105 3.55 4.54 -12.06
N ALA A 106 2.77 5.03 -11.10
CA ALA A 106 2.98 4.76 -9.68
C ALA A 106 2.84 3.27 -9.33
N GLN A 107 1.84 2.59 -9.90
CA GLN A 107 1.67 1.14 -9.75
C GLN A 107 2.87 0.36 -10.31
N ASN A 108 3.39 0.76 -11.47
CA ASN A 108 4.57 0.11 -12.05
C ASN A 108 5.79 0.23 -11.12
N ILE A 109 6.03 1.43 -10.58
CA ILE A 109 7.10 1.65 -9.59
C ILE A 109 6.93 0.72 -8.39
N TYR A 110 5.70 0.63 -7.86
CA TYR A 110 5.39 -0.27 -6.74
C TYR A 110 5.68 -1.73 -7.08
N TYR A 111 5.20 -2.21 -8.22
CA TYR A 111 5.38 -3.61 -8.63
C TYR A 111 6.84 -3.96 -8.93
N GLU A 112 7.59 -3.07 -9.56
CA GLU A 112 9.02 -3.26 -9.80
C GLU A 112 9.80 -3.40 -8.49
N LYS A 113 9.53 -2.53 -7.51
CA LYS A 113 10.15 -2.60 -6.18
C LYS A 113 9.72 -3.84 -5.39
N ALA A 114 8.44 -4.17 -5.44
CA ALA A 114 7.92 -5.37 -4.79
C ALA A 114 8.52 -6.65 -5.40
N ALA A 115 8.63 -6.71 -6.74
CA ALA A 115 9.26 -7.84 -7.42
C ALA A 115 10.74 -8.00 -7.06
N THR A 116 11.48 -6.89 -6.99
CA THR A 116 12.89 -6.91 -6.56
C THR A 116 13.00 -7.47 -5.14
N TRP A 117 12.21 -6.97 -4.22
CA TRP A 117 12.21 -7.47 -2.83
C TRP A 117 11.86 -8.95 -2.74
N LEU A 118 10.81 -9.39 -3.48
CA LEU A 118 10.42 -10.80 -3.51
C LEU A 118 11.54 -11.71 -4.02
N ASN A 119 12.23 -11.31 -5.08
CA ASN A 119 13.34 -12.07 -5.64
C ASN A 119 14.53 -12.17 -4.65
N GLU A 120 14.83 -11.08 -3.96
CA GLU A 120 15.91 -11.04 -2.96
C GLU A 120 15.59 -11.90 -1.72
N HIS A 121 14.30 -12.05 -1.38
CA HIS A 121 13.86 -12.75 -0.17
C HIS A 121 13.22 -14.11 -0.44
N GLU A 122 13.19 -14.57 -1.69
CA GLU A 122 12.56 -15.86 -2.07
C GLU A 122 13.03 -17.04 -1.20
N PRO A 123 14.34 -17.25 -0.94
CA PRO A 123 14.77 -18.37 -0.10
C PRO A 123 14.21 -18.29 1.33
N LEU A 124 14.17 -17.10 1.91
CA LEU A 124 13.62 -16.88 3.25
C LEU A 124 12.10 -17.11 3.27
N ILE A 125 11.38 -16.63 2.26
CA ILE A 125 9.93 -16.83 2.10
C ILE A 125 9.60 -18.33 2.05
N LEU A 126 10.35 -19.09 1.26
CA LEU A 126 10.15 -20.54 1.16
C LEU A 126 10.46 -21.26 2.46
N GLU A 127 11.53 -20.89 3.15
CA GLU A 127 11.88 -21.44 4.46
C GLU A 127 10.81 -21.15 5.51
N VAL A 128 10.35 -19.90 5.61
CA VAL A 128 9.31 -19.51 6.59
C VAL A 128 7.98 -20.20 6.29
N ARG A 129 7.60 -20.35 5.04
CA ARG A 129 6.43 -21.13 4.64
C ARG A 129 6.53 -22.60 5.10
N ASP A 130 7.70 -23.22 4.96
CA ASP A 130 7.90 -24.60 5.41
C ASP A 130 7.89 -24.72 6.95
N ILE A 131 8.43 -23.74 7.66
CA ILE A 131 8.32 -23.63 9.13
C ILE A 131 6.85 -23.53 9.54
N GLU A 132 6.07 -22.67 8.89
CA GLU A 132 4.65 -22.48 9.19
C GLU A 132 3.85 -23.77 8.96
N ARG A 133 4.02 -24.44 7.81
CA ARG A 133 3.38 -25.72 7.51
C ARG A 133 3.67 -26.77 8.58
N GLN A 134 4.93 -26.94 8.94
CA GLN A 134 5.35 -27.89 9.99
C GLN A 134 4.79 -27.51 11.37
N ALA A 135 4.70 -26.22 11.68
CA ALA A 135 4.11 -25.75 12.94
C ALA A 135 2.61 -26.06 12.98
N GLN A 136 1.88 -25.90 11.89
CA GLN A 136 0.45 -26.27 11.79
C GLN A 136 0.25 -27.79 11.98
N GLU A 137 1.09 -28.63 11.37
CA GLU A 137 1.03 -30.10 11.54
C GLU A 137 1.27 -30.51 12.98
N ARG A 138 2.29 -29.93 13.66
CA ARG A 138 2.57 -30.21 15.08
C ARG A 138 1.47 -29.69 16.00
N ALA A 139 0.94 -28.50 15.73
CA ALA A 139 -0.17 -27.96 16.53
C ALA A 139 -1.40 -28.86 16.41
N ALA A 140 -1.74 -29.34 15.22
CA ALA A 140 -2.85 -30.28 15.02
C ALA A 140 -2.64 -31.61 15.76
N ALA A 141 -1.41 -32.16 15.76
CA ALA A 141 -1.09 -33.36 16.50
C ALA A 141 -1.24 -33.16 18.02
N LEU A 142 -0.77 -32.01 18.56
CA LEU A 142 -0.91 -31.68 19.98
C LEU A 142 -2.37 -31.55 20.43
N VAL A 143 -3.22 -30.98 19.58
CA VAL A 143 -4.68 -30.84 19.86
C VAL A 143 -5.40 -32.19 19.80
N ASN A 144 -5.00 -33.07 18.89
CA ASN A 144 -5.63 -34.38 18.70
C ASN A 144 -5.09 -35.46 19.67
N GLY A 145 -4.17 -35.13 20.55
CA GLY A 145 -3.67 -36.05 21.60
C GLY A 145 -2.72 -37.15 21.11
N ASN A 146 -2.05 -36.92 19.96
CA ASN A 146 -1.02 -37.82 19.44
C ASN A 146 0.39 -37.31 19.77
#